data_66b7b21b4d00302c235f473c64e52635
#
_entry.id   66b7b21b4d00302c235f473c64e52635
#
_cell.length_a   1.000
_cell.length_b   1.000
_cell.length_c   1.000
_cell.angle_alpha   90.00
_cell.angle_beta   90.00
_cell.angle_gamma   90.00
#
_symmetry.space_group_name_H-M   'P 1'
#
loop_
_entity.id
_entity.type
_entity.pdbx_description
1 polymer ?
#
loop_
_entity_poly.entity_id
_entity_poly.type
_entity_poly.pdbx_seq_one_letter_code
_entity_poly.pdbx_strand_id
1 'polypeptide(L)'
;MRAERLVTERLTLAPLRVEDAGELAPLLDDPALHAFTGGAPASRDALRERFERQVRGHSPDRAERWLNWVVRRRTDGAPVGTVQATVRADEAELAWVIAAPHQRQGYAREAAGAVAGRLRESGDGPLVAHIHPDHAASAAVAAAIGLHPTERTHDGERRWQD
;
A
#
# COMPACT_ATOMS: atom_id res chain seq x y z
N MET A 1 2.56 -17.02 2.44
CA MET A 1 1.21 -16.43 2.58
C MET A 1 0.89 -15.69 1.30
N ARG A 2 -0.33 -15.74 0.87
CA ARG A 2 -0.84 -14.92 -0.23
C ARG A 2 -1.73 -13.82 0.34
N ALA A 3 -1.95 -12.76 -0.43
CA ALA A 3 -2.92 -11.74 -0.04
C ALA A 3 -4.31 -12.38 0.09
N GLU A 4 -4.95 -12.16 1.22
CA GLU A 4 -6.30 -12.65 1.50
C GLU A 4 -7.23 -11.45 1.62
N ARG A 5 -8.51 -11.66 1.38
CA ARG A 5 -9.53 -10.62 1.54
C ARG A 5 -9.61 -10.20 3.01
N LEU A 6 -9.53 -8.90 3.25
CA LEU A 6 -9.73 -8.31 4.57
C LEU A 6 -10.96 -7.42 4.53
N VAL A 7 -11.71 -7.40 5.63
CA VAL A 7 -12.91 -6.56 5.78
C VAL A 7 -12.76 -5.72 7.03
N THR A 8 -12.99 -4.42 6.89
CA THR A 8 -13.01 -3.47 8.00
C THR A 8 -14.41 -2.87 8.14
N GLU A 9 -14.57 -1.89 9.00
CA GLU A 9 -15.87 -1.22 9.18
C GLU A 9 -16.43 -0.63 7.89
N ARG A 10 -15.58 0.07 7.11
CA ARG A 10 -16.02 0.79 5.90
C ARG A 10 -15.44 0.24 4.60
N LEU A 11 -14.45 -0.65 4.68
CA LEU A 11 -13.63 -1.06 3.54
C LEU A 11 -13.60 -2.58 3.36
N THR A 12 -13.41 -2.97 2.11
CA THR A 12 -12.96 -4.31 1.74
C THR A 12 -11.61 -4.17 1.06
N LEU A 13 -10.62 -4.91 1.52
CA LEU A 13 -9.34 -5.03 0.85
C LEU A 13 -9.37 -6.35 0.08
N ALA A 14 -9.50 -6.24 -1.24
CA ALA A 14 -9.54 -7.41 -2.12
C ALA A 14 -8.14 -7.67 -2.70
N PRO A 15 -7.70 -8.94 -2.78
CA PRO A 15 -6.46 -9.26 -3.46
C PRO A 15 -6.44 -8.66 -4.86
N LEU A 16 -5.32 -8.02 -5.22
CA LEU A 16 -5.13 -7.37 -6.51
C LEU A 16 -5.28 -8.35 -7.67
N ARG A 17 -5.99 -7.92 -8.71
CA ARG A 17 -6.13 -8.63 -9.99
C ARG A 17 -5.65 -7.74 -11.13
N VAL A 18 -5.20 -8.36 -12.20
CA VAL A 18 -4.73 -7.62 -13.38
C VAL A 18 -5.83 -6.72 -13.97
N GLU A 19 -7.07 -7.20 -13.95
CA GLU A 19 -8.26 -6.48 -14.43
C GLU A 19 -8.53 -5.18 -13.67
N ASP A 20 -8.06 -5.08 -12.44
CA ASP A 20 -8.24 -3.88 -11.61
C ASP A 20 -7.54 -2.65 -12.20
N ALA A 21 -6.58 -2.84 -13.11
CA ALA A 21 -5.89 -1.74 -13.78
C ALA A 21 -6.86 -0.83 -14.56
N GLY A 22 -7.94 -1.38 -15.11
CA GLY A 22 -8.96 -0.61 -15.82
C GLY A 22 -9.67 0.42 -14.95
N GLU A 23 -10.01 0.06 -13.71
CA GLU A 23 -10.65 0.97 -12.75
C GLU A 23 -9.63 1.89 -12.07
N LEU A 24 -8.43 1.38 -11.78
CA LEU A 24 -7.44 2.12 -11.00
C LEU A 24 -6.64 3.13 -11.83
N ALA A 25 -6.43 2.90 -13.13
CA ALA A 25 -5.65 3.81 -13.95
C ALA A 25 -6.19 5.25 -13.91
N PRO A 26 -7.49 5.51 -14.20
CA PRO A 26 -8.01 6.87 -14.11
C PRO A 26 -8.02 7.41 -12.67
N LEU A 27 -8.21 6.57 -11.68
CA LEU A 27 -8.24 6.96 -10.27
C LEU A 27 -6.87 7.40 -9.77
N LEU A 28 -5.80 6.75 -10.23
CA LEU A 28 -4.42 7.03 -9.87
C LEU A 28 -3.72 7.98 -10.85
N ASP A 29 -4.43 8.48 -11.85
CA ASP A 29 -3.94 9.44 -12.85
C ASP A 29 -3.98 10.86 -12.29
N ASP A 30 -3.19 11.07 -11.24
CA ASP A 30 -3.06 12.36 -10.57
C ASP A 30 -1.58 12.61 -10.25
N PRO A 31 -0.95 13.63 -10.87
CA PRO A 31 0.45 13.96 -10.57
C PRO A 31 0.72 14.21 -9.08
N ALA A 32 -0.26 14.70 -8.33
CA ALA A 32 -0.11 14.96 -6.89
C ALA A 32 0.19 13.68 -6.10
N LEU A 33 -0.28 12.51 -6.54
CA LEU A 33 0.02 11.23 -5.89
C LEU A 33 1.50 10.84 -6.02
N HIS A 34 2.22 11.42 -6.96
CA HIS A 34 3.63 11.15 -7.23
C HIS A 34 4.57 12.22 -6.68
N ALA A 35 4.04 13.28 -6.06
CA ALA A 35 4.82 14.40 -5.55
C ALA A 35 5.89 13.98 -4.54
N PHE A 36 5.63 12.95 -3.73
CA PHE A 36 6.54 12.44 -2.70
C PHE A 36 7.23 11.12 -3.08
N THR A 37 6.72 10.39 -4.06
CA THR A 37 7.26 9.08 -4.45
C THR A 37 8.07 9.13 -5.74
N GLY A 38 7.99 10.26 -6.46
CA GLY A 38 8.63 10.44 -7.76
C GLY A 38 7.88 9.78 -8.90
N GLY A 39 8.34 10.01 -10.12
CA GLY A 39 7.72 9.48 -11.34
C GLY A 39 6.49 10.27 -11.77
N ALA A 40 5.69 9.66 -12.62
CA ALA A 40 4.46 10.21 -13.18
C ALA A 40 3.36 9.15 -13.16
N PRO A 41 2.08 9.55 -13.32
CA PRO A 41 0.99 8.60 -13.43
C PRO A 41 1.26 7.59 -14.56
N ALA A 42 1.03 6.30 -14.27
CA ALA A 42 1.17 5.25 -15.26
C ALA A 42 -0.04 5.24 -16.20
N SER A 43 0.20 4.97 -17.50
CA SER A 43 -0.88 4.65 -18.41
C SER A 43 -1.60 3.38 -17.96
N ARG A 44 -2.80 3.14 -18.50
CA ARG A 44 -3.54 1.91 -18.24
C ARG A 44 -2.70 0.66 -18.57
N ASP A 45 -2.01 0.67 -19.70
CA ASP A 45 -1.19 -0.46 -20.13
C ASP A 45 0.03 -0.65 -19.22
N ALA A 46 0.72 0.42 -18.86
CA ALA A 46 1.84 0.36 -17.92
C ALA A 46 1.40 -0.12 -16.52
N LEU A 47 0.23 0.32 -16.06
CA LEU A 47 -0.34 -0.13 -14.79
C LEU A 47 -0.70 -1.62 -14.85
N ARG A 48 -1.28 -2.06 -15.97
CA ARG A 48 -1.60 -3.47 -16.20
C ARG A 48 -0.34 -4.35 -16.15
N GLU A 49 0.73 -3.95 -16.82
CA GLU A 49 2.02 -4.66 -16.79
C GLU A 49 2.59 -4.72 -15.36
N ARG A 50 2.48 -3.64 -14.61
CA ARG A 50 2.88 -3.62 -13.20
C ARG A 50 2.07 -4.62 -12.38
N PHE A 51 0.75 -4.65 -12.56
CA PHE A 51 -0.12 -5.59 -11.85
C PHE A 51 0.15 -7.04 -12.25
N GLU A 52 0.47 -7.31 -13.51
CA GLU A 52 0.90 -8.65 -13.96
C GLU A 52 2.14 -9.14 -13.20
N ARG A 53 3.08 -8.26 -12.89
CA ARG A 53 4.23 -8.61 -12.04
C ARG A 53 3.82 -8.81 -10.59
N GLN A 54 3.03 -7.90 -10.04
CA GLN A 54 2.63 -7.94 -8.63
C GLN A 54 1.79 -9.16 -8.27
N VAL A 55 0.88 -9.59 -9.14
CA VAL A 55 0.03 -10.76 -8.88
C VAL A 55 0.80 -12.10 -8.85
N ARG A 56 2.04 -12.11 -9.33
CA ARG A 56 2.93 -13.28 -9.17
C ARG A 56 3.15 -13.60 -7.69
N GLY A 57 3.11 -12.60 -6.82
CA GLY A 57 3.18 -12.74 -5.39
C GLY A 57 4.58 -12.94 -4.82
N HIS A 58 5.61 -12.89 -5.64
CA HIS A 58 7.01 -13.02 -5.18
C HIS A 58 7.98 -12.44 -6.22
N SER A 59 9.20 -12.09 -5.75
CA SER A 59 10.31 -11.73 -6.62
C SER A 59 10.81 -12.94 -7.43
N PRO A 60 11.52 -12.72 -8.55
CA PRO A 60 12.08 -13.83 -9.36
C PRO A 60 12.98 -14.77 -8.56
N ASP A 61 13.77 -14.24 -7.63
CA ASP A 61 14.67 -15.01 -6.75
C ASP A 61 13.96 -15.56 -5.50
N ARG A 62 12.66 -15.28 -5.34
CA ARG A 62 11.83 -15.65 -4.19
C ARG A 62 12.31 -15.10 -2.84
N ALA A 63 13.17 -14.10 -2.84
CA ALA A 63 13.61 -13.41 -1.63
C ALA A 63 12.50 -12.52 -1.02
N GLU A 64 11.56 -12.11 -1.84
CA GLU A 64 10.42 -11.28 -1.42
C GLU A 64 9.09 -11.95 -1.73
N ARG A 65 8.14 -11.84 -0.80
CA ARG A 65 6.72 -12.11 -1.06
C ARG A 65 6.01 -10.77 -1.25
N TRP A 66 5.18 -10.68 -2.25
CA TRP A 66 4.43 -9.48 -2.61
C TRP A 66 2.95 -9.68 -2.33
N LEU A 67 2.42 -8.89 -1.41
CA LEU A 67 1.01 -8.91 -1.05
C LEU A 67 0.41 -7.56 -1.48
N ASN A 68 -0.60 -7.61 -2.33
CA ASN A 68 -1.19 -6.40 -2.89
C ASN A 68 -2.71 -6.47 -2.81
N TRP A 69 -3.33 -5.36 -2.40
CA TRP A 69 -4.77 -5.24 -2.26
C TRP A 69 -5.29 -4.00 -2.97
N VAL A 70 -6.48 -4.12 -3.55
CA VAL A 70 -7.31 -2.98 -3.90
C VAL A 70 -8.20 -2.66 -2.72
N VAL A 71 -8.23 -1.41 -2.30
CA VAL A 71 -9.09 -0.93 -1.23
C VAL A 71 -10.40 -0.45 -1.84
N ARG A 72 -11.51 -1.04 -1.42
CA ARG A 72 -12.85 -0.70 -1.92
C ARG A 72 -13.76 -0.28 -0.78
N ARG A 73 -14.58 0.73 -1.03
CA ARG A 73 -15.66 1.12 -0.13
C ARG A 73 -16.73 0.03 -0.08
N ARG A 74 -17.18 -0.33 1.11
CA ARG A 74 -18.19 -1.38 1.27
C ARG A 74 -19.57 -0.95 0.80
N THR A 75 -19.89 0.35 0.88
CA THR A 75 -21.22 0.88 0.54
C THR A 75 -21.55 0.73 -0.94
N ASP A 76 -20.58 0.89 -1.84
CA ASP A 76 -20.79 0.90 -3.29
C ASP A 76 -19.76 0.07 -4.08
N GLY A 77 -18.80 -0.54 -3.40
CA GLY A 77 -17.73 -1.30 -4.05
C GLY A 77 -16.71 -0.45 -4.82
N ALA A 78 -16.79 0.88 -4.74
CA ALA A 78 -15.89 1.76 -5.47
C ALA A 78 -14.45 1.64 -4.97
N PRO A 79 -13.46 1.53 -5.88
CA PRO A 79 -12.05 1.52 -5.47
C PRO A 79 -11.66 2.90 -4.97
N VAL A 80 -10.89 2.95 -3.89
CA VAL A 80 -10.40 4.21 -3.30
C VAL A 80 -8.88 4.27 -3.25
N GLY A 81 -8.19 3.16 -3.43
CA GLY A 81 -6.75 3.10 -3.39
C GLY A 81 -6.18 1.69 -3.36
N THR A 82 -4.94 1.60 -2.97
CA THR A 82 -4.20 0.33 -2.87
C THR A 82 -3.37 0.28 -1.59
N VAL A 83 -3.13 -0.94 -1.11
CA VAL A 83 -2.14 -1.22 -0.06
C VAL A 83 -1.28 -2.37 -0.54
N GLN A 84 0.02 -2.29 -0.28
CA GLN A 84 0.94 -3.38 -0.57
C GLN A 84 1.85 -3.67 0.61
N ALA A 85 2.27 -4.91 0.72
CA ALA A 85 3.31 -5.33 1.63
C ALA A 85 4.36 -6.13 0.86
N THR A 86 5.62 -5.78 1.08
CA THR A 86 6.77 -6.55 0.61
C THR A 86 7.39 -7.25 1.81
N VAL A 87 7.25 -8.56 1.87
CA VAL A 87 7.71 -9.35 3.02
C VAL A 87 9.03 -10.01 2.67
N ARG A 88 10.06 -9.69 3.47
CA ARG A 88 11.41 -10.26 3.39
C ARG A 88 11.66 -11.17 4.58
N ALA A 89 12.84 -11.77 4.65
CA ALA A 89 13.19 -12.66 5.75
C ALA A 89 13.20 -11.96 7.12
N ASP A 90 13.50 -10.67 7.14
CA ASP A 90 13.77 -9.90 8.36
C ASP A 90 12.78 -8.76 8.61
N GLU A 91 11.91 -8.43 7.65
CA GLU A 91 10.97 -7.32 7.79
C GLU A 91 9.80 -7.42 6.80
N ALA A 92 8.73 -6.70 7.09
CA ALA A 92 7.62 -6.49 6.17
C ALA A 92 7.41 -4.99 5.95
N GLU A 93 7.61 -4.55 4.72
CA GLU A 93 7.46 -3.15 4.32
C GLU A 93 6.06 -2.88 3.78
N LEU A 94 5.37 -1.90 4.39
CA LEU A 94 4.05 -1.46 3.95
C LEU A 94 4.15 -0.18 3.12
N ALA A 95 3.28 -0.09 2.10
CA ALA A 95 3.03 1.13 1.36
C ALA A 95 1.54 1.23 1.05
N TRP A 96 1.01 2.45 1.03
CA TRP A 96 -0.40 2.72 0.78
C TRP A 96 -0.56 3.96 -0.09
N VAL A 97 -1.60 3.95 -0.92
CA VAL A 97 -2.01 5.09 -1.74
C VAL A 97 -3.52 5.18 -1.68
N ILE A 98 -4.05 6.35 -1.30
CA ILE A 98 -5.47 6.67 -1.42
C ILE A 98 -5.62 7.77 -2.48
N ALA A 99 -6.50 7.54 -3.45
CA ALA A 99 -6.73 8.50 -4.53
C ALA A 99 -7.27 9.83 -3.99
N ALA A 100 -6.89 10.94 -4.63
CA ALA A 100 -7.18 12.28 -4.16
C ALA A 100 -8.65 12.53 -3.78
N PRO A 101 -9.67 12.10 -4.58
CA PRO A 101 -11.07 12.30 -4.21
C PRO A 101 -11.51 11.60 -2.92
N HIS A 102 -10.74 10.63 -2.46
CA HIS A 102 -11.07 9.80 -1.30
C HIS A 102 -10.18 10.04 -0.09
N GLN A 103 -9.26 11.01 -0.18
CA GLN A 103 -8.38 11.39 0.92
C GLN A 103 -9.11 12.14 2.03
N ARG A 104 -8.45 12.23 3.20
CA ARG A 104 -8.95 12.95 4.39
C ARG A 104 -10.24 12.35 4.98
N GLN A 105 -10.49 11.07 4.75
CA GLN A 105 -11.65 10.35 5.28
C GLN A 105 -11.23 9.20 6.23
N GLY A 106 -9.92 9.05 6.48
CA GLY A 106 -9.39 8.00 7.34
C GLY A 106 -9.23 6.64 6.67
N TYR A 107 -9.39 6.55 5.36
CA TYR A 107 -9.29 5.28 4.63
C TYR A 107 -7.88 4.69 4.63
N ALA A 108 -6.84 5.51 4.48
CA ALA A 108 -5.46 5.03 4.52
C ALA A 108 -5.13 4.39 5.87
N ARG A 109 -5.51 5.05 6.96
CA ARG A 109 -5.34 4.52 8.33
C ARG A 109 -6.08 3.22 8.54
N GLU A 110 -7.33 3.15 8.10
CA GLU A 110 -8.17 1.96 8.26
C GLU A 110 -7.61 0.79 7.44
N ALA A 111 -7.23 1.01 6.18
CA ALA A 111 -6.70 -0.01 5.29
C ALA A 111 -5.30 -0.48 5.71
N ALA A 112 -4.38 0.44 5.94
CA ALA A 112 -3.02 0.10 6.39
C ALA A 112 -3.04 -0.58 7.76
N GLY A 113 -3.93 -0.15 8.65
CA GLY A 113 -4.11 -0.77 9.97
C GLY A 113 -4.55 -2.23 9.89
N ALA A 114 -5.48 -2.55 8.98
CA ALA A 114 -5.94 -3.92 8.76
C ALA A 114 -4.79 -4.82 8.26
N VAL A 115 -4.00 -4.33 7.30
CA VAL A 115 -2.85 -5.08 6.77
C VAL A 115 -1.76 -5.23 7.84
N ALA A 116 -1.46 -4.17 8.57
CA ALA A 116 -0.48 -4.21 9.67
C ALA A 116 -0.86 -5.25 10.73
N GLY A 117 -2.13 -5.26 11.13
CA GLY A 117 -2.65 -6.26 12.07
C GLY A 117 -2.45 -7.69 11.55
N ARG A 118 -2.80 -7.93 10.30
CA ARG A 118 -2.67 -9.24 9.67
C ARG A 118 -1.22 -9.72 9.58
N LEU A 119 -0.29 -8.83 9.24
CA LEU A 119 1.14 -9.15 9.17
C LEU A 119 1.72 -9.47 10.55
N ARG A 120 1.32 -8.72 11.59
CA ARG A 120 1.74 -8.99 12.97
C ARG A 120 1.23 -10.36 13.45
N GLU A 121 -0.02 -10.68 13.17
CA GLU A 121 -0.60 -12.00 13.49
C GLU A 121 0.13 -13.14 12.79
N SER A 122 0.61 -12.92 11.57
CA SER A 122 1.35 -13.92 10.80
C SER A 122 2.80 -14.08 11.22
N GLY A 123 3.32 -13.16 12.04
CA GLY A 123 4.72 -13.20 12.46
C GLY A 123 5.71 -12.86 11.36
N ASP A 124 5.31 -12.03 10.41
CA ASP A 124 6.12 -11.68 9.22
C ASP A 124 7.24 -10.65 9.52
N GLY A 125 7.71 -10.60 10.77
CA GLY A 125 8.79 -9.73 11.21
C GLY A 125 8.31 -8.31 11.58
N PRO A 126 9.23 -7.41 11.93
CA PRO A 126 8.88 -6.03 12.22
C PRO A 126 8.33 -5.34 10.98
N LEU A 127 7.33 -4.48 11.20
CA LEU A 127 6.77 -3.67 10.14
C LEU A 127 7.61 -2.43 9.91
N VAL A 128 7.73 -2.06 8.64
CA VAL A 128 8.52 -0.91 8.18
C VAL A 128 7.69 -0.14 7.15
N ALA A 129 7.87 1.17 7.11
CA ALA A 129 7.40 2.02 6.03
C ALA A 129 8.46 3.09 5.73
N HIS A 130 8.57 3.46 4.46
CA HIS A 130 9.46 4.54 4.02
C HIS A 130 8.60 5.72 3.59
N ILE A 131 8.79 6.88 4.21
CA ILE A 131 7.93 8.04 4.04
C ILE A 131 8.77 9.29 3.80
N HIS A 132 8.44 10.03 2.75
CA HIS A 132 9.07 11.32 2.48
C HIS A 132 8.90 12.25 3.71
N PRO A 133 9.95 12.96 4.16
CA PRO A 133 9.89 13.80 5.36
C PRO A 133 8.78 14.85 5.34
N ASP A 134 8.41 15.33 4.15
CA ASP A 134 7.39 16.37 3.98
C ASP A 134 5.96 15.78 3.82
N HIS A 135 5.83 14.46 3.75
CA HIS A 135 4.52 13.81 3.57
C HIS A 135 3.84 13.59 4.93
N ALA A 136 3.31 14.66 5.50
CA ALA A 136 2.71 14.66 6.84
C ALA A 136 1.52 13.69 6.95
N ALA A 137 0.71 13.54 5.90
CA ALA A 137 -0.45 12.64 5.90
C ALA A 137 -0.02 11.17 6.07
N SER A 138 1.00 10.71 5.34
CA SER A 138 1.52 9.34 5.48
C SER A 138 2.23 9.14 6.81
N ALA A 139 2.94 10.15 7.32
CA ALA A 139 3.54 10.09 8.65
C ALA A 139 2.48 9.90 9.75
N ALA A 140 1.35 10.59 9.63
CA ALA A 140 0.22 10.42 10.55
C ALA A 140 -0.37 8.99 10.49
N VAL A 141 -0.48 8.42 9.30
CA VAL A 141 -0.93 7.03 9.13
C VAL A 141 0.07 6.06 9.77
N ALA A 142 1.37 6.23 9.51
CA ALA A 142 2.41 5.38 10.11
C ALA A 142 2.35 5.41 11.64
N ALA A 143 2.25 6.59 12.25
CA ALA A 143 2.10 6.74 13.68
C ALA A 143 0.83 6.04 14.20
N ALA A 144 -0.30 6.19 13.49
CA ALA A 144 -1.58 5.62 13.88
C ALA A 144 -1.59 4.08 13.85
N ILE A 145 -0.79 3.45 13.01
CA ILE A 145 -0.66 2.00 12.94
C ILE A 145 0.47 1.44 13.83
N GLY A 146 1.08 2.29 14.64
CA GLY A 146 2.05 1.89 15.65
C GLY A 146 3.51 1.95 15.23
N LEU A 147 3.82 2.57 14.09
CA LEU A 147 5.20 2.75 13.66
C LEU A 147 5.81 4.02 14.27
N HIS A 148 7.11 4.03 14.42
CA HIS A 148 7.89 5.14 14.96
C HIS A 148 8.95 5.59 13.97
N PRO A 149 9.17 6.93 13.81
CA PRO A 149 10.21 7.42 12.91
C PRO A 149 11.60 7.10 13.46
N THR A 150 12.53 6.81 12.56
CA THR A 150 13.94 6.59 12.89
C THR A 150 14.81 7.64 12.20
N GLU A 151 16.09 7.66 12.55
CA GLU A 151 17.09 8.49 11.87
C GLU A 151 17.58 7.90 10.54
N ARG A 152 17.14 6.68 10.21
CA ARG A 152 17.54 5.98 8.97
C ARG A 152 16.74 6.54 7.79
N THR A 153 17.44 6.72 6.67
CA THR A 153 16.83 7.14 5.41
C THR A 153 17.18 6.17 4.29
N HIS A 154 16.32 6.11 3.29
CA HIS A 154 16.53 5.34 2.08
C HIS A 154 15.92 6.11 0.90
N ASP A 155 16.71 6.43 -0.11
CA ASP A 155 16.29 7.23 -1.27
C ASP A 155 15.54 8.52 -0.90
N GLY A 156 16.01 9.21 0.15
CA GLY A 156 15.41 10.45 0.64
C GLY A 156 14.16 10.27 1.50
N GLU A 157 13.71 9.05 1.70
CA GLU A 157 12.59 8.75 2.57
C GLU A 157 13.07 8.31 3.95
N ARG A 158 12.35 8.74 4.98
CA ARG A 158 12.62 8.33 6.37
C ARG A 158 12.01 6.95 6.61
N ARG A 159 12.79 6.09 7.26
CA ARG A 159 12.31 4.79 7.73
C ARG A 159 11.52 4.93 9.03
N TRP A 160 10.30 4.40 9.01
CA TRP A 160 9.45 4.18 10.17
C TRP A 160 9.40 2.69 10.46
N GLN A 161 9.33 2.29 11.73
CA GLN A 161 9.30 0.87 12.11
C GLN A 161 8.59 0.64 13.43
N ASP A 162 8.22 -0.62 13.70
CA ASP A 162 7.70 -1.07 15.01
C ASP A 162 8.65 -0.73 16.15
#